data_a5723166b139b7f39b3d12a100ba4ab5
#
_entry.id   a5723166b139b7f39b3d12a100ba4ab5
#
_cell.length_a   1.000
_cell.length_b   1.000
_cell.length_c   1.000
_cell.angle_alpha   90.00
_cell.angle_beta   90.00
_cell.angle_gamma   90.00
#
_symmetry.space_group_name_H-M   'P 1'
#
loop_
_entity.id
_entity.type
_entity.pdbx_description
1 polymer ?
#
loop_
_entity_poly.entity_id
_entity_poly.type
_entity_poly.pdbx_seq_one_letter_code
_entity_poly.pdbx_strand_id
1 'polypeptide(L)'
;MTQVQELKAEAREGTGKGPAYQARLKGLIPGIVYGGKADPVNVNVDFRTLERHVEAGGFLTTLFMLDVAGKKTRVIPRQLQLDPVSDRPVHVDFLRLSEGGTVRLQIPVHFKGQGESPGLKKGGVLNIVRHGLELICSADHIPSAIDVDVSKLDINETIHISALTLPDGAKPVIRGRDFTVCSIVAPTSVIEEQKAAAAAAAAPVVEAAPEAAAATGAPGAAPAAGAAPAAGAKPAAGAKPAAPAKK
;
A
#
# COMPACT_ATOMS: atom_id res chain seq x y z
N MET A 1 -6.07 13.87 -20.63
CA MET A 1 -5.28 15.11 -20.76
C MET A 1 -4.94 15.56 -19.35
N THR A 2 -3.67 15.63 -19.00
CA THR A 2 -3.22 16.03 -17.66
C THR A 2 -3.52 17.52 -17.48
N GLN A 3 -4.40 17.87 -16.55
CA GLN A 3 -4.69 19.27 -16.24
C GLN A 3 -3.49 19.84 -15.49
N VAL A 4 -2.88 20.87 -16.06
CA VAL A 4 -1.81 21.62 -15.39
C VAL A 4 -2.49 22.69 -14.55
N GLN A 5 -2.29 22.64 -13.24
CA GLN A 5 -2.83 23.59 -12.28
C GLN A 5 -1.76 24.63 -11.91
N GLU A 6 -2.15 25.88 -11.72
CA GLU A 6 -1.21 26.91 -11.27
C GLU A 6 -1.17 26.98 -9.74
N LEU A 7 0.04 27.01 -9.18
CA LEU A 7 0.29 27.14 -7.76
C LEU A 7 1.27 28.27 -7.52
N LYS A 8 0.89 29.25 -6.71
CA LYS A 8 1.76 30.35 -6.33
C LYS A 8 2.61 29.97 -5.12
N ALA A 9 3.90 30.27 -5.16
CA ALA A 9 4.80 30.03 -4.07
C ALA A 9 5.77 31.19 -3.89
N GLU A 10 6.15 31.44 -2.67
CA GLU A 10 7.13 32.46 -2.29
C GLU A 10 8.47 31.81 -2.05
N ALA A 11 9.55 32.42 -2.53
CA ALA A 11 10.89 31.95 -2.21
C ALA A 11 11.19 32.18 -0.72
N ARG A 12 11.80 31.17 -0.06
CA ARG A 12 12.19 31.25 1.33
C ARG A 12 13.70 31.18 1.46
N GLU A 13 14.32 32.21 2.03
CA GLU A 13 15.77 32.29 2.22
C GLU A 13 16.27 31.42 3.41
N GLY A 14 15.43 31.23 4.44
CA GLY A 14 15.80 30.50 5.66
C GLY A 14 15.59 29.01 5.59
N THR A 15 16.55 28.24 6.13
CA THR A 15 16.48 26.79 6.30
C THR A 15 16.36 26.40 7.79
N GLY A 16 15.84 25.20 8.07
CA GLY A 16 15.75 24.65 9.42
C GLY A 16 14.41 24.85 10.12
N LYS A 17 14.36 24.44 11.40
CA LYS A 17 13.12 24.37 12.20
C LYS A 17 12.46 25.72 12.47
N GLY A 18 13.24 26.75 12.79
CA GLY A 18 12.74 28.07 13.17
C GLY A 18 11.95 28.75 12.04
N PRO A 19 12.55 28.97 10.87
CA PRO A 19 11.85 29.55 9.72
C PRO A 19 10.65 28.73 9.23
N ALA A 20 10.74 27.38 9.29
CA ALA A 20 9.62 26.51 8.94
C ALA A 20 8.44 26.65 9.90
N TYR A 21 8.70 26.75 11.20
CA TYR A 21 7.67 26.99 12.22
C TYR A 21 7.01 28.36 12.04
N GLN A 22 7.80 29.41 11.80
CA GLN A 22 7.26 30.76 11.55
C GLN A 22 6.40 30.82 10.29
N ALA A 23 6.78 30.09 9.22
CA ALA A 23 5.95 30.00 8.01
C ALA A 23 4.58 29.38 8.32
N ARG A 24 4.55 28.30 9.08
CA ARG A 24 3.27 27.65 9.47
C ARG A 24 2.39 28.54 10.35
N LEU A 25 2.97 29.33 11.24
CA LEU A 25 2.22 30.33 12.03
C LEU A 25 1.57 31.40 11.16
N LYS A 26 2.19 31.73 10.02
CA LYS A 26 1.63 32.67 9.04
C LYS A 26 0.63 32.03 8.09
N GLY A 27 0.29 30.76 8.25
CA GLY A 27 -0.58 30.02 7.34
C GLY A 27 0.09 29.63 6.02
N LEU A 28 1.43 29.53 6.02
CA LEU A 28 2.20 29.09 4.86
C LEU A 28 2.81 27.71 5.13
N ILE A 29 2.81 26.84 4.14
CA ILE A 29 3.41 25.52 4.21
C ILE A 29 4.80 25.57 3.61
N PRO A 30 5.83 25.23 4.39
CA PRO A 30 7.18 25.12 3.86
C PRO A 30 7.28 23.93 2.89
N GLY A 31 7.98 24.14 1.80
CA GLY A 31 8.27 23.12 0.80
C GLY A 31 9.66 23.28 0.23
N ILE A 32 10.06 22.31 -0.57
CA ILE A 32 11.32 22.31 -1.32
C ILE A 32 11.03 21.93 -2.77
N VAL A 33 11.68 22.63 -3.70
CA VAL A 33 11.64 22.34 -5.14
C VAL A 33 13.02 21.87 -5.57
N TYR A 34 13.14 20.63 -5.96
CA TYR A 34 14.39 20.01 -6.36
C TYR A 34 14.28 19.28 -7.70
N GLY A 35 15.39 18.79 -8.21
CA GLY A 35 15.48 18.08 -9.48
C GLY A 35 15.82 18.98 -10.66
N GLY A 36 16.00 18.36 -11.82
CA GLY A 36 16.57 19.02 -12.98
C GLY A 36 18.05 19.32 -12.77
N LYS A 37 18.57 20.31 -13.49
CA LYS A 37 19.97 20.76 -13.41
C LYS A 37 20.17 21.98 -12.50
N ALA A 38 19.11 22.46 -11.85
CA ALA A 38 19.13 23.66 -11.01
C ALA A 38 19.15 23.29 -9.52
N ASP A 39 19.76 24.17 -8.72
CA ASP A 39 19.86 23.99 -7.28
C ASP A 39 18.47 23.88 -6.61
N PRO A 40 18.37 23.16 -5.47
CA PRO A 40 17.15 23.10 -4.68
C PRO A 40 16.75 24.48 -4.19
N VAL A 41 15.47 24.82 -4.28
CA VAL A 41 14.91 26.09 -3.83
C VAL A 41 13.89 25.82 -2.74
N ASN A 42 14.05 26.49 -1.59
CA ASN A 42 13.04 26.45 -0.54
C ASN A 42 11.90 27.40 -0.88
N VAL A 43 10.68 26.93 -0.71
CA VAL A 43 9.47 27.68 -1.03
C VAL A 43 8.48 27.63 0.12
N ASN A 44 7.61 28.61 0.15
CA ASN A 44 6.41 28.60 0.99
C ASN A 44 5.20 28.63 0.08
N VAL A 45 4.24 27.78 0.37
CA VAL A 45 2.96 27.66 -0.36
C VAL A 45 1.82 28.04 0.57
N ASP A 46 0.79 28.73 0.04
CA ASP A 46 -0.38 29.06 0.84
C ASP A 46 -1.12 27.79 1.31
N PHE A 47 -1.40 27.74 2.61
CA PHE A 47 -2.05 26.61 3.26
C PHE A 47 -3.41 26.27 2.64
N ARG A 48 -4.27 27.28 2.47
CA ARG A 48 -5.64 27.07 1.98
C ARG A 48 -5.68 26.56 0.55
N THR A 49 -4.77 27.05 -0.27
CA THR A 49 -4.67 26.62 -1.67
C THR A 49 -4.18 25.19 -1.75
N LEU A 50 -3.16 24.83 -0.97
CA LEU A 50 -2.63 23.47 -0.94
C LEU A 50 -3.64 22.48 -0.35
N GLU A 51 -4.29 22.82 0.76
CA GLU A 51 -5.31 21.99 1.41
C GLU A 51 -6.43 21.64 0.43
N ARG A 52 -6.95 22.62 -0.30
CA ARG A 52 -8.00 22.39 -1.32
C ARG A 52 -7.56 21.41 -2.41
N HIS A 53 -6.30 21.47 -2.85
CA HIS A 53 -5.79 20.54 -3.84
C HIS A 53 -5.59 19.13 -3.27
N VAL A 54 -5.22 19.03 -2.00
CA VAL A 54 -5.08 17.74 -1.30
C VAL A 54 -6.45 17.08 -1.09
N GLU A 55 -7.46 17.87 -0.66
CA GLU A 55 -8.83 17.40 -0.46
C GLU A 55 -9.52 16.98 -1.77
N ALA A 56 -9.21 17.65 -2.87
CA ALA A 56 -9.71 17.25 -4.20
C ALA A 56 -9.24 15.86 -4.65
N GLY A 57 -8.21 15.32 -4.01
CA GLY A 57 -7.61 14.02 -4.33
C GLY A 57 -6.66 14.08 -5.53
N GLY A 58 -5.82 13.05 -5.66
CA GLY A 58 -4.88 12.95 -6.78
C GLY A 58 -3.76 14.02 -6.78
N PHE A 59 -3.52 14.69 -5.65
CA PHE A 59 -2.48 15.72 -5.55
C PHE A 59 -1.11 15.25 -6.01
N LEU A 60 -0.70 14.05 -5.63
CA LEU A 60 0.60 13.47 -5.98
C LEU A 60 0.74 13.06 -7.47
N THR A 61 -0.36 12.99 -8.19
CA THR A 61 -0.39 12.63 -9.62
C THR A 61 -0.69 13.83 -10.52
N THR A 62 -0.96 15.01 -9.94
CA THR A 62 -1.29 16.23 -10.69
C THR A 62 -0.04 17.03 -10.99
N LEU A 63 0.05 17.56 -12.21
CA LEU A 63 1.09 18.49 -12.62
C LEU A 63 0.74 19.90 -12.20
N PHE A 64 1.71 20.58 -11.59
CA PHE A 64 1.59 21.96 -11.21
C PHE A 64 2.56 22.86 -11.97
N MET A 65 2.08 24.05 -12.31
CA MET A 65 2.94 25.15 -12.73
C MET A 65 3.19 26.01 -11.51
N LEU A 66 4.36 25.83 -10.90
CA LEU A 66 4.74 26.60 -9.73
C LEU A 66 5.33 27.93 -10.15
N ASP A 67 4.71 29.02 -9.68
CA ASP A 67 5.24 30.37 -9.86
C ASP A 67 6.01 30.78 -8.61
N VAL A 68 7.33 30.90 -8.75
CA VAL A 68 8.23 31.37 -7.70
C VAL A 68 8.85 32.68 -8.15
N ALA A 69 8.43 33.79 -7.55
CA ALA A 69 8.95 35.12 -7.87
C ALA A 69 8.93 35.44 -9.40
N GLY A 70 7.86 35.08 -10.09
CA GLY A 70 7.69 35.32 -11.53
C GLY A 70 8.33 34.28 -12.44
N LYS A 71 9.00 33.27 -11.89
CA LYS A 71 9.54 32.14 -12.66
C LYS A 71 8.57 30.96 -12.59
N LYS A 72 7.92 30.66 -13.71
CA LYS A 72 7.04 29.49 -13.84
C LYS A 72 7.85 28.25 -14.11
N THR A 73 7.71 27.23 -13.26
CA THR A 73 8.41 25.95 -13.35
C THR A 73 7.41 24.81 -13.29
N ARG A 74 7.52 23.85 -14.19
CA ARG A 74 6.70 22.61 -14.16
C ARG A 74 7.21 21.70 -13.06
N VAL A 75 6.34 21.35 -12.13
CA VAL A 75 6.67 20.52 -10.99
C VAL A 75 5.59 19.47 -10.73
N ILE A 76 5.98 18.39 -10.08
CA ILE A 76 5.06 17.39 -9.55
C ILE A 76 5.33 17.23 -8.06
N PRO A 77 4.30 17.14 -7.21
CA PRO A 77 4.48 16.82 -5.81
C PRO A 77 5.00 15.39 -5.68
N ARG A 78 6.08 15.20 -4.93
CA ARG A 78 6.68 13.90 -4.71
C ARG A 78 6.32 13.32 -3.38
N GLN A 79 6.31 14.16 -2.36
CA GLN A 79 5.96 13.79 -1.01
C GLN A 79 5.14 14.89 -0.36
N LEU A 80 4.11 14.49 0.35
CA LEU A 80 3.29 15.34 1.18
C LEU A 80 3.35 14.78 2.60
N GLN A 81 3.74 15.62 3.55
CA GLN A 81 3.70 15.28 4.97
C GLN A 81 2.45 15.89 5.57
N LEU A 82 1.64 15.05 6.20
CA LEU A 82 0.45 15.45 6.92
C LEU A 82 0.69 15.33 8.42
N ASP A 83 0.03 16.15 9.19
CA ASP A 83 -0.04 16.02 10.64
C ASP A 83 -0.94 14.81 10.99
N PRO A 84 -0.46 13.84 11.78
CA PRO A 84 -1.21 12.60 12.07
C PRO A 84 -2.49 12.78 12.89
N VAL A 85 -2.70 13.97 13.48
CA VAL A 85 -3.88 14.26 14.30
C VAL A 85 -4.91 15.10 13.55
N SER A 86 -4.45 16.11 12.83
CA SER A 86 -5.31 17.08 12.16
C SER A 86 -5.42 16.89 10.65
N ASP A 87 -4.66 15.93 10.07
CA ASP A 87 -4.52 15.67 8.63
C ASP A 87 -4.11 16.91 7.81
N ARG A 88 -3.62 17.94 8.48
CA ARG A 88 -3.19 19.17 7.83
C ARG A 88 -1.82 19.01 7.18
N PRO A 89 -1.62 19.58 5.98
CA PRO A 89 -0.33 19.55 5.32
C PRO A 89 0.72 20.34 6.11
N VAL A 90 1.84 19.69 6.39
CA VAL A 90 2.97 20.23 7.17
C VAL A 90 4.16 20.56 6.30
N HIS A 91 4.41 19.77 5.27
CA HIS A 91 5.52 19.95 4.33
C HIS A 91 5.18 19.35 2.97
N VAL A 92 5.70 19.95 1.90
CA VAL A 92 5.51 19.44 0.55
C VAL A 92 6.83 19.47 -0.22
N ASP A 93 7.09 18.37 -0.92
CA ASP A 93 8.26 18.21 -1.77
C ASP A 93 7.84 18.23 -3.23
N PHE A 94 8.44 19.12 -4.01
CA PHE A 94 8.20 19.22 -5.44
C PHE A 94 9.41 18.79 -6.26
N LEU A 95 9.17 17.95 -7.25
CA LEU A 95 10.16 17.54 -8.23
C LEU A 95 9.98 18.35 -9.51
N ARG A 96 11.06 19.02 -9.99
CA ARG A 96 11.03 19.71 -11.27
C ARG A 96 11.02 18.69 -12.40
N LEU A 97 10.19 18.94 -13.39
CA LEU A 97 10.05 18.13 -14.58
C LEU A 97 10.68 18.81 -15.79
N SER A 98 11.49 18.07 -16.50
CA SER A 98 11.92 18.41 -17.85
C SER A 98 10.85 17.96 -18.86
N GLU A 99 10.71 18.66 -19.95
CA GLU A 99 9.85 18.23 -21.06
C GLU A 99 10.34 16.89 -21.60
N GLY A 100 9.42 15.95 -21.82
CA GLY A 100 9.76 14.59 -22.26
C GLY A 100 10.44 13.71 -21.21
N GLY A 101 10.60 14.18 -19.97
CA GLY A 101 11.15 13.39 -18.88
C GLY A 101 10.24 12.24 -18.46
N THR A 102 10.83 11.16 -17.92
CA THR A 102 10.08 10.08 -17.29
C THR A 102 10.13 10.22 -15.78
N VAL A 103 9.01 10.00 -15.11
CA VAL A 103 8.88 10.11 -13.67
C VAL A 103 8.31 8.84 -13.08
N ARG A 104 8.86 8.41 -11.95
CA ARG A 104 8.35 7.31 -11.16
C ARG A 104 7.35 7.84 -10.15
N LEU A 105 6.10 7.42 -10.25
CA LEU A 105 5.00 7.86 -9.40
C LEU A 105 4.23 6.67 -8.84
N GLN A 106 3.63 6.89 -7.68
CA GLN A 106 2.66 5.99 -7.11
C GLN A 106 1.26 6.49 -7.46
N ILE A 107 0.56 5.75 -8.32
CA ILE A 107 -0.77 6.11 -8.83
C ILE A 107 -1.80 5.32 -8.05
N PRO A 108 -2.84 5.98 -7.50
CA PRO A 108 -3.91 5.30 -6.76
C PRO A 108 -4.72 4.39 -7.68
N VAL A 109 -5.24 3.31 -7.10
CA VAL A 109 -6.09 2.32 -7.78
C VAL A 109 -7.51 2.47 -7.28
N HIS A 110 -8.46 2.62 -8.20
CA HIS A 110 -9.88 2.65 -7.91
C HIS A 110 -10.53 1.34 -8.35
N PHE A 111 -11.21 0.67 -7.43
CA PHE A 111 -11.89 -0.59 -7.70
C PHE A 111 -13.35 -0.31 -8.05
N LYS A 112 -13.75 -0.66 -9.28
CA LYS A 112 -15.12 -0.50 -9.81
C LYS A 112 -15.85 -1.84 -9.84
N GLY A 113 -17.19 -1.81 -9.76
CA GLY A 113 -18.00 -3.01 -9.91
C GLY A 113 -18.07 -3.90 -8.66
N GLN A 114 -17.75 -3.39 -7.48
CA GLN A 114 -17.78 -4.19 -6.23
C GLN A 114 -19.18 -4.77 -5.96
N GLY A 115 -20.27 -4.02 -6.23
CA GLY A 115 -21.64 -4.48 -6.02
C GLY A 115 -22.11 -5.57 -7.01
N GLU A 116 -21.42 -5.75 -8.14
CA GLU A 116 -21.78 -6.69 -9.18
C GLU A 116 -21.03 -8.00 -9.10
N SER A 117 -19.89 -8.01 -8.42
CA SER A 117 -19.02 -9.18 -8.27
C SER A 117 -19.77 -10.39 -7.67
N PRO A 118 -19.76 -11.55 -8.34
CA PRO A 118 -20.37 -12.78 -7.81
C PRO A 118 -19.67 -13.26 -6.53
N GLY A 119 -18.37 -13.05 -6.40
CA GLY A 119 -17.62 -13.41 -5.21
C GLY A 119 -18.05 -12.63 -3.98
N LEU A 120 -18.28 -11.31 -4.12
CA LEU A 120 -18.78 -10.47 -3.02
C LEU A 120 -20.24 -10.79 -2.67
N LYS A 121 -21.08 -11.08 -3.67
CA LYS A 121 -22.47 -11.51 -3.46
C LYS A 121 -22.57 -12.84 -2.70
N LYS A 122 -21.62 -13.74 -2.88
CA LYS A 122 -21.51 -15.00 -2.15
C LYS A 122 -20.91 -14.85 -0.75
N GLY A 123 -20.70 -13.61 -0.28
CA GLY A 123 -20.15 -13.33 1.05
C GLY A 123 -18.63 -13.24 1.10
N GLY A 124 -17.93 -13.21 -0.04
CA GLY A 124 -16.50 -12.94 -0.08
C GLY A 124 -16.14 -11.52 0.36
N VAL A 125 -14.91 -11.33 0.78
CA VAL A 125 -14.35 -10.03 1.16
C VAL A 125 -13.28 -9.61 0.17
N LEU A 126 -13.38 -8.37 -0.34
CA LEU A 126 -12.34 -7.80 -1.19
C LEU A 126 -11.12 -7.44 -0.35
N ASN A 127 -10.04 -8.16 -0.57
CA ASN A 127 -8.75 -7.90 0.04
C ASN A 127 -7.89 -7.08 -0.94
N ILE A 128 -7.65 -5.83 -0.62
CA ILE A 128 -6.83 -4.92 -1.40
C ILE A 128 -5.39 -5.05 -0.91
N VAL A 129 -4.54 -5.65 -1.72
CA VAL A 129 -3.11 -5.82 -1.40
C VAL A 129 -2.34 -4.53 -1.69
N ARG A 130 -2.74 -3.80 -2.74
CA ARG A 130 -2.09 -2.55 -3.13
C ARG A 130 -3.13 -1.47 -3.45
N HIS A 131 -3.10 -0.39 -2.68
CA HIS A 131 -3.90 0.81 -2.92
C HIS A 131 -3.31 1.74 -3.98
N GLY A 132 -2.04 1.56 -4.31
CA GLY A 132 -1.34 2.35 -5.32
C GLY A 132 -0.29 1.53 -6.05
N LEU A 133 -0.12 1.82 -7.33
CA LEU A 133 0.85 1.17 -8.21
C LEU A 133 2.00 2.12 -8.53
N GLU A 134 3.22 1.64 -8.34
CA GLU A 134 4.41 2.37 -8.76
C GLU A 134 4.64 2.19 -10.26
N LEU A 135 4.44 3.29 -10.99
CA LEU A 135 4.61 3.32 -12.45
C LEU A 135 5.65 4.36 -12.84
N ILE A 136 6.32 4.08 -13.95
CA ILE A 136 7.15 5.04 -14.67
C ILE A 136 6.29 5.59 -15.80
N CYS A 137 5.95 6.87 -15.70
CA CYS A 137 5.13 7.56 -16.70
C CYS A 137 5.92 8.67 -17.38
N SER A 138 5.53 9.01 -18.60
CA SER A 138 5.98 10.25 -19.24
C SER A 138 5.39 11.46 -18.51
N ALA A 139 6.16 12.53 -18.40
CA ALA A 139 5.72 13.77 -17.75
C ALA A 139 4.46 14.39 -18.38
N ASP A 140 4.19 14.08 -19.66
CA ASP A 140 3.06 14.63 -20.39
C ASP A 140 1.77 13.79 -20.26
N HIS A 141 1.91 12.51 -19.87
CA HIS A 141 0.79 11.56 -19.76
C HIS A 141 0.81 10.86 -18.39
N ILE A 142 0.43 11.59 -17.35
CA ILE A 142 0.30 11.03 -16.00
C ILE A 142 -1.17 10.74 -15.75
N PRO A 143 -1.57 9.48 -15.54
CA PRO A 143 -2.94 9.16 -15.16
C PRO A 143 -3.21 9.58 -13.71
N SER A 144 -4.39 10.11 -13.44
CA SER A 144 -4.79 10.49 -12.09
C SER A 144 -5.08 9.28 -11.21
N ALA A 145 -5.64 8.23 -11.80
CA ALA A 145 -5.98 6.97 -11.13
C ALA A 145 -6.00 5.83 -12.15
N ILE A 146 -5.94 4.60 -11.66
CA ILE A 146 -6.10 3.38 -12.45
C ILE A 146 -7.39 2.70 -12.01
N ASP A 147 -8.30 2.51 -12.96
CA ASP A 147 -9.55 1.82 -12.71
C ASP A 147 -9.34 0.31 -12.87
N VAL A 148 -9.76 -0.45 -11.87
CA VAL A 148 -9.71 -1.91 -11.85
C VAL A 148 -11.13 -2.44 -11.71
N ASP A 149 -11.57 -3.21 -12.69
CA ASP A 149 -12.89 -3.80 -12.68
C ASP A 149 -12.88 -5.15 -11.94
N VAL A 150 -13.66 -5.23 -10.87
CA VAL A 150 -13.83 -6.44 -10.05
C VAL A 150 -15.19 -7.13 -10.25
N SER A 151 -15.98 -6.67 -11.23
CA SER A 151 -17.36 -7.14 -11.45
C SER A 151 -17.46 -8.64 -11.78
N LYS A 152 -16.40 -9.22 -12.34
CA LYS A 152 -16.40 -10.62 -12.80
C LYS A 152 -15.72 -11.58 -11.86
N LEU A 153 -15.14 -11.09 -10.77
CA LEU A 153 -14.35 -11.91 -9.85
C LEU A 153 -15.24 -12.80 -8.99
N ASP A 154 -14.83 -14.06 -8.87
CA ASP A 154 -15.40 -15.04 -7.93
C ASP A 154 -14.50 -15.18 -6.67
N ILE A 155 -14.95 -15.99 -5.72
CA ILE A 155 -14.22 -16.28 -4.47
C ILE A 155 -12.90 -17.00 -4.80
N ASN A 156 -11.81 -16.59 -4.15
CA ASN A 156 -10.44 -17.03 -4.34
C ASN A 156 -9.79 -16.61 -5.67
N GLU A 157 -10.41 -15.72 -6.44
CA GLU A 157 -9.77 -15.12 -7.59
C GLU A 157 -8.92 -13.91 -7.20
N THR A 158 -7.85 -13.70 -7.96
CA THR A 158 -6.88 -12.63 -7.75
C THR A 158 -6.66 -11.85 -9.05
N ILE A 159 -6.53 -10.54 -8.94
CA ILE A 159 -6.09 -9.71 -10.05
C ILE A 159 -4.62 -9.39 -9.87
N HIS A 160 -3.85 -9.73 -10.90
CA HIS A 160 -2.44 -9.42 -11.03
C HIS A 160 -2.24 -8.19 -11.92
N ILE A 161 -1.04 -7.61 -11.87
CA ILE A 161 -0.74 -6.42 -12.68
C ILE A 161 -0.84 -6.68 -14.18
N SER A 162 -0.57 -7.90 -14.64
CA SER A 162 -0.67 -8.32 -16.04
C SER A 162 -2.09 -8.25 -16.58
N ALA A 163 -3.10 -8.39 -15.73
CA ALA A 163 -4.52 -8.33 -16.12
C ALA A 163 -5.06 -6.90 -16.19
N LEU A 164 -4.26 -5.90 -15.78
CA LEU A 164 -4.71 -4.50 -15.75
C LEU A 164 -4.42 -3.80 -17.06
N THR A 165 -5.39 -3.04 -17.52
CA THR A 165 -5.21 -2.13 -18.67
C THR A 165 -4.48 -0.88 -18.17
N LEU A 166 -3.18 -0.83 -18.43
CA LEU A 166 -2.37 0.36 -18.14
C LEU A 166 -2.54 1.40 -19.25
N PRO A 167 -2.58 2.70 -18.93
CA PRO A 167 -2.62 3.74 -19.93
C PRO A 167 -1.32 3.81 -20.73
N ASP A 168 -1.40 4.34 -21.94
CA ASP A 168 -0.28 4.45 -22.87
C ASP A 168 0.88 5.24 -22.22
N GLY A 169 2.09 4.68 -22.33
CA GLY A 169 3.30 5.30 -21.77
C GLY A 169 3.57 5.01 -20.30
N ALA A 170 2.66 4.34 -19.58
CA ALA A 170 2.88 3.92 -18.21
C ALA A 170 3.48 2.50 -18.17
N LYS A 171 4.62 2.36 -17.49
CA LYS A 171 5.29 1.06 -17.33
C LYS A 171 5.45 0.76 -15.84
N PRO A 172 5.18 -0.48 -15.39
CA PRO A 172 5.39 -0.84 -14.00
C PRO A 172 6.89 -0.80 -13.66
N VAL A 173 7.23 -0.32 -12.48
CA VAL A 173 8.60 -0.30 -11.98
C VAL A 173 9.10 -1.73 -11.78
N ILE A 174 8.26 -2.59 -11.23
CA ILE A 174 8.55 -4.00 -10.99
C ILE A 174 8.16 -4.79 -12.24
N ARG A 175 9.15 -5.20 -13.03
CA ARG A 175 8.93 -5.96 -14.28
C ARG A 175 9.19 -7.45 -14.15
N GLY A 176 9.96 -7.86 -13.16
CA GLY A 176 10.38 -9.27 -12.99
C GLY A 176 9.42 -10.13 -12.20
N ARG A 177 8.33 -9.55 -11.66
CA ARG A 177 7.36 -10.27 -10.84
C ARG A 177 5.95 -9.79 -11.15
N ASP A 178 5.05 -10.73 -11.38
CA ASP A 178 3.62 -10.47 -11.51
C ASP A 178 3.00 -10.44 -10.11
N PHE A 179 2.80 -9.27 -9.57
CA PHE A 179 2.28 -9.09 -8.22
C PHE A 179 0.77 -8.91 -8.20
N THR A 180 0.16 -9.39 -7.14
CA THR A 180 -1.28 -9.27 -6.90
C THR A 180 -1.63 -7.84 -6.51
N VAL A 181 -2.71 -7.32 -7.06
CA VAL A 181 -3.28 -6.01 -6.75
C VAL A 181 -4.43 -6.15 -5.77
N CYS A 182 -5.37 -7.03 -6.06
CA CYS A 182 -6.46 -7.37 -5.16
C CYS A 182 -6.85 -8.84 -5.29
N SER A 183 -7.55 -9.35 -4.29
CA SER A 183 -8.10 -10.71 -4.26
C SER A 183 -9.44 -10.72 -3.55
N ILE A 184 -10.33 -11.65 -3.91
CA ILE A 184 -11.54 -11.92 -3.16
C ILE A 184 -11.31 -13.18 -2.33
N VAL A 185 -11.40 -13.04 -1.01
CA VAL A 185 -11.17 -14.13 -0.05
C VAL A 185 -12.50 -14.48 0.61
N ALA A 186 -12.76 -15.79 0.75
CA ALA A 186 -13.91 -16.24 1.53
C ALA A 186 -13.68 -15.98 3.03
N PRO A 187 -14.65 -15.46 3.79
CA PRO A 187 -14.54 -15.38 5.23
C PRO A 187 -14.51 -16.79 5.84
N THR A 188 -13.93 -16.89 7.03
CA THR A 188 -13.69 -18.17 7.71
C THR A 188 -14.98 -18.99 7.88
N SER A 189 -16.11 -18.31 8.14
CA SER A 189 -17.44 -18.94 8.26
C SER A 189 -17.87 -19.68 6.98
N VAL A 190 -17.64 -19.09 5.80
CA VAL A 190 -17.98 -19.69 4.51
C VAL A 190 -17.04 -20.84 4.17
N ILE A 191 -15.76 -20.71 4.55
CA ILE A 191 -14.78 -21.78 4.36
C ILE A 191 -15.13 -23.01 5.22
N GLU A 192 -15.55 -22.79 6.48
CA GLU A 192 -16.01 -23.86 7.37
C GLU A 192 -17.28 -24.52 6.87
N GLU A 193 -18.22 -23.75 6.37
CA GLU A 193 -19.48 -24.25 5.81
C GLU A 193 -19.24 -25.05 4.51
N GLN A 194 -18.38 -24.58 3.63
CA GLN A 194 -17.94 -25.31 2.43
C GLN A 194 -17.18 -26.59 2.78
N LYS A 195 -16.33 -26.54 3.81
CA LYS A 195 -15.58 -27.70 4.28
C LYS A 195 -16.50 -28.74 4.95
N ALA A 196 -17.49 -28.26 5.69
CA ALA A 196 -18.53 -29.13 6.28
C ALA A 196 -19.43 -29.77 5.19
N ALA A 197 -19.83 -28.98 4.18
CA ALA A 197 -20.60 -29.48 3.04
C ALA A 197 -19.80 -30.47 2.19
N ALA A 198 -18.50 -30.21 1.95
CA ALA A 198 -17.62 -31.13 1.24
C ALA A 198 -17.34 -32.41 2.04
N ALA A 199 -17.23 -32.33 3.37
CA ALA A 199 -17.10 -33.48 4.24
C ALA A 199 -18.38 -34.33 4.30
N ALA A 200 -19.56 -33.69 4.26
CA ALA A 200 -20.85 -34.36 4.18
C ALA A 200 -21.06 -35.05 2.82
N ALA A 201 -20.56 -34.47 1.74
CA ALA A 201 -20.62 -35.07 0.39
C ALA A 201 -19.58 -36.18 0.17
N ALA A 202 -18.51 -36.23 0.97
CA ALA A 202 -17.45 -37.22 0.92
C ALA A 202 -17.64 -38.40 1.88
N ALA A 203 -18.75 -38.44 2.66
CA ALA A 203 -19.11 -39.58 3.49
C ALA A 203 -19.51 -40.74 2.56
N PRO A 204 -18.75 -41.85 2.54
CA PRO A 204 -19.16 -43.03 1.76
C PRO A 204 -20.43 -43.59 2.37
N VAL A 205 -21.42 -43.82 1.53
CA VAL A 205 -22.59 -44.64 1.83
C VAL A 205 -22.04 -46.03 2.15
N VAL A 206 -21.90 -46.36 3.44
CA VAL A 206 -21.70 -47.73 3.88
C VAL A 206 -23.06 -48.36 3.89
N GLU A 207 -23.36 -49.05 2.81
CA GLU A 207 -24.49 -49.99 2.68
C GLU A 207 -24.34 -51.07 3.73
N ALA A 208 -25.41 -51.22 4.52
CA ALA A 208 -25.56 -52.24 5.53
C ALA A 208 -25.71 -53.60 4.89
N ALA A 209 -24.97 -54.56 5.36
CA ALA A 209 -25.41 -55.95 5.33
C ALA A 209 -24.77 -56.75 6.49
N PRO A 210 -25.49 -57.74 7.03
CA PRO A 210 -25.42 -58.10 8.44
C PRO A 210 -24.71 -59.43 8.73
N GLU A 211 -24.45 -59.60 10.02
CA GLU A 211 -24.45 -60.89 10.77
C GLU A 211 -23.29 -61.90 10.52
N ALA A 212 -22.49 -62.19 11.48
CA ALA A 212 -22.61 -63.34 12.40
C ALA A 212 -21.31 -63.67 13.15
N ALA A 213 -21.47 -63.77 14.43
CA ALA A 213 -20.96 -64.81 15.32
C ALA A 213 -19.50 -64.93 15.71
N ALA A 214 -19.35 -64.75 16.98
CA ALA A 214 -18.72 -65.65 17.95
C ALA A 214 -17.22 -65.58 18.25
N ALA A 215 -17.00 -65.21 19.46
CA ALA A 215 -16.31 -66.01 20.51
C ALA A 215 -14.81 -65.78 20.77
N THR A 216 -14.66 -65.37 22.00
CA THR A 216 -13.64 -65.87 22.98
C THR A 216 -12.20 -65.35 22.90
N GLY A 217 -11.82 -64.73 24.01
CA GLY A 217 -10.45 -64.78 24.45
C GLY A 217 -9.88 -63.52 25.06
N ALA A 218 -10.18 -63.23 26.33
CA ALA A 218 -9.32 -62.45 27.21
C ALA A 218 -8.21 -63.38 27.75
N PRO A 219 -7.23 -62.95 28.55
CA PRO A 219 -6.79 -61.59 28.98
C PRO A 219 -5.24 -61.50 29.02
N GLY A 220 -4.76 -60.33 29.38
CA GLY A 220 -3.42 -60.30 29.97
C GLY A 220 -2.63 -59.01 29.85
N ALA A 221 -2.64 -58.32 30.98
CA ALA A 221 -1.51 -57.63 31.60
C ALA A 221 -1.02 -56.28 31.07
N ALA A 222 -1.34 -55.27 31.82
CA ALA A 222 -0.44 -54.14 32.09
C ALA A 222 0.71 -54.65 33.02
N PRO A 223 1.72 -53.91 33.40
CA PRO A 223 1.89 -52.45 33.50
C PRO A 223 3.34 -51.93 33.31
N ALA A 224 3.52 -50.68 33.69
CA ALA A 224 4.72 -49.98 34.20
C ALA A 224 5.36 -49.02 33.20
N ALA A 225 5.30 -47.73 33.49
CA ALA A 225 5.92 -46.90 34.49
C ALA A 225 7.32 -46.35 34.09
N GLY A 226 7.45 -45.10 34.24
CA GLY A 226 8.72 -44.40 34.45
C GLY A 226 9.09 -43.43 33.33
N ALA A 227 9.22 -42.27 33.51
CA ALA A 227 9.79 -41.30 34.41
C ALA A 227 10.17 -40.05 33.62
N ALA A 228 9.73 -38.94 34.03
CA ALA A 228 10.48 -37.69 33.81
C ALA A 228 11.71 -37.73 34.72
N PRO A 229 12.78 -37.02 34.44
CA PRO A 229 12.86 -35.68 34.99
C PRO A 229 13.78 -34.66 34.27
N ALA A 230 13.57 -33.43 34.66
CA ALA A 230 14.49 -32.35 35.08
C ALA A 230 15.42 -31.70 34.05
N ALA A 231 15.19 -30.45 33.86
CA ALA A 231 15.86 -29.32 34.49
C ALA A 231 17.27 -28.98 34.00
N GLY A 232 17.39 -27.69 33.63
CA GLY A 232 18.61 -26.97 33.96
C GLY A 232 19.45 -26.54 32.79
N ALA A 233 19.42 -25.26 32.43
CA ALA A 233 20.56 -24.37 32.60
C ALA A 233 20.43 -23.09 31.78
N LYS A 234 20.36 -22.03 32.48
CA LYS A 234 20.69 -20.69 32.05
C LYS A 234 22.21 -20.55 32.13
N PRO A 235 22.87 -19.89 31.20
CA PRO A 235 24.00 -19.10 31.61
C PRO A 235 23.87 -17.60 31.29
N ALA A 236 24.50 -16.89 32.20
CA ALA A 236 24.61 -15.50 32.45
C ALA A 236 25.48 -14.75 31.39
N ALA A 237 25.16 -13.48 31.31
CA ALA A 237 25.98 -12.27 31.29
C ALA A 237 27.41 -12.32 30.73
N GLY A 238 27.67 -11.28 29.91
CA GLY A 238 29.02 -10.72 29.88
C GLY A 238 29.48 -10.30 28.52
N ALA A 239 29.45 -9.02 28.22
CA ALA A 239 30.59 -8.19 27.90
C ALA A 239 30.25 -7.04 26.97
N LYS A 240 30.34 -5.89 27.50
CA LYS A 240 30.45 -4.58 26.89
C LYS A 240 31.89 -4.44 26.32
N PRO A 241 32.09 -3.97 25.11
CA PRO A 241 33.38 -3.37 24.79
C PRO A 241 33.29 -1.86 24.73
N ALA A 242 34.34 -1.27 25.23
CA ALA A 242 34.68 0.12 25.44
C ALA A 242 34.88 0.90 24.11
N ALA A 243 34.66 2.20 24.19
CA ALA A 243 35.02 3.21 23.23
C ALA A 243 36.53 3.32 23.08
N PRO A 244 37.06 3.70 21.90
CA PRO A 244 38.39 4.28 21.81
C PRO A 244 38.33 5.80 21.72
N ALA A 245 39.28 6.39 22.51
CA ALA A 245 39.56 7.78 22.63
C ALA A 245 40.20 8.40 21.40
N LYS A 246 40.11 9.72 21.37
CA LYS A 246 40.72 10.72 20.50
C LYS A 246 42.18 10.48 20.11
N LYS A 247 42.50 10.80 18.88
CA LYS A 247 43.57 11.72 18.53
C LYS A 247 43.11 12.54 17.32
#